data_2b916bae3235c81daa6b7de9f2e60a74
#
_entry.id   2b916bae3235c81daa6b7de9f2e60a74
#
_cell.length_a   1.000
_cell.length_b   1.000
_cell.length_c   1.000
_cell.angle_alpha   90.00
_cell.angle_beta   90.00
_cell.angle_gamma   90.00
#
_symmetry.space_group_name_H-M   'P 1'
#
loop_
_entity.id
_entity.type
_entity.pdbx_description
1 polymer ?
#
loop_
_entity_poly.entity_id
_entity_poly.type
_entity_poly.pdbx_seq_one_letter_code
_entity_poly.pdbx_strand_id
1 'polypeptide(L)'
;VTVHQAQQNYPKAVKSCSEGVAVMLVPENVGEIIMQSGMAKEQQFMIHFHSPAMKLWEIDNRSLIYQMPDRPYIAPEVFKRAGVMIDVFPVKYNDDFEISLMAKADGHSRCYGMLNWGDTVDQGYTVQGRGGGKPVWSNNEYDYPHACALMYARTGVRRFMDYLIVSAKHWMDIDVC
;
A
#
# COMPACT_ATOMS: atom_id res chain seq x y z
N VAL A 1 -6.61 13.04 -15.71
CA VAL A 1 -5.46 12.31 -15.20
C VAL A 1 -5.69 11.97 -13.75
N THR A 2 -5.44 10.72 -13.36
CA THR A 2 -5.50 10.26 -11.97
C THR A 2 -4.12 9.73 -11.58
N VAL A 3 -3.53 10.29 -10.55
CA VAL A 3 -2.29 9.74 -9.95
C VAL A 3 -2.68 8.74 -8.88
N HIS A 4 -2.19 7.51 -8.99
CA HIS A 4 -2.54 6.45 -8.06
C HIS A 4 -2.07 6.77 -6.64
N GLN A 5 -3.01 6.74 -5.70
CA GLN A 5 -2.76 6.96 -4.27
C GLN A 5 -1.90 8.21 -4.00
N ALA A 6 -2.25 9.33 -4.67
CA ALA A 6 -1.47 10.57 -4.62
C ALA A 6 -1.31 11.11 -3.18
N GLN A 7 -2.36 10.99 -2.36
CA GLN A 7 -2.33 11.44 -0.98
C GLN A 7 -1.38 10.58 -0.13
N GLN A 8 -1.40 9.28 -0.31
CA GLN A 8 -0.56 8.35 0.43
C GLN A 8 0.92 8.44 -0.02
N ASN A 9 1.12 8.66 -1.33
CA ASN A 9 2.46 8.78 -1.93
C ASN A 9 2.90 10.23 -2.14
N TYR A 10 2.40 11.18 -1.32
CA TYR A 10 2.83 12.57 -1.49
C TYR A 10 4.37 12.70 -1.37
N PRO A 11 4.97 13.75 -1.91
CA PRO A 11 4.33 14.86 -2.62
C PRO A 11 4.04 14.54 -4.08
N LYS A 12 2.88 14.98 -4.56
CA LYS A 12 2.45 14.87 -5.96
C LYS A 12 1.73 16.14 -6.38
N ALA A 13 1.81 16.49 -7.66
CA ALA A 13 0.96 17.53 -8.23
C ALA A 13 0.57 17.21 -9.67
N VAL A 14 -0.55 17.77 -10.07
CA VAL A 14 -1.01 17.76 -11.47
C VAL A 14 -1.25 19.22 -11.88
N LYS A 15 -0.62 19.64 -12.96
CA LYS A 15 -0.80 20.97 -13.55
C LYS A 15 -1.42 20.82 -14.92
N SER A 16 -2.52 21.54 -15.17
CA SER A 16 -3.17 21.60 -16.47
C SER A 16 -3.01 23.01 -17.04
N CYS A 17 -2.70 23.11 -18.32
CA CYS A 17 -2.60 24.37 -19.06
C CYS A 17 -3.04 24.15 -20.51
N SER A 18 -3.05 25.23 -21.32
CA SER A 18 -3.42 25.17 -22.74
C SER A 18 -2.54 24.23 -23.58
N GLU A 19 -1.31 23.98 -23.13
CA GLU A 19 -0.34 23.15 -23.85
C GLU A 19 -0.42 21.66 -23.45
N GLY A 20 -1.11 21.34 -22.33
CA GLY A 20 -1.24 19.96 -21.89
C GLY A 20 -1.40 19.79 -20.38
N VAL A 21 -1.11 18.56 -19.93
CA VAL A 21 -1.16 18.18 -18.52
C VAL A 21 0.20 17.67 -18.09
N ALA A 22 0.76 18.28 -17.06
CA ALA A 22 1.99 17.81 -16.42
C ALA A 22 1.66 17.08 -15.12
N VAL A 23 2.21 15.87 -14.96
CA VAL A 23 2.18 15.09 -13.72
C VAL A 23 3.53 15.21 -13.04
N MET A 24 3.57 15.88 -11.91
CA MET A 24 4.80 16.06 -11.13
C MET A 24 4.86 15.01 -10.04
N LEU A 25 5.79 14.09 -10.16
CA LEU A 25 6.03 13.03 -9.16
C LEU A 25 6.69 13.59 -7.90
N VAL A 26 7.51 14.62 -8.07
CA VAL A 26 8.04 15.47 -7.00
C VAL A 26 7.88 16.91 -7.46
N PRO A 27 6.96 17.70 -6.88
CA PRO A 27 6.78 19.11 -7.21
C PRO A 27 8.00 19.94 -6.79
N GLU A 28 8.37 20.94 -7.60
CA GLU A 28 9.54 21.78 -7.36
C GLU A 28 9.54 22.51 -6.01
N ASN A 29 8.37 22.87 -5.51
CA ASN A 29 8.21 23.60 -4.25
C ASN A 29 8.33 22.75 -2.99
N VAL A 30 8.59 21.47 -3.10
CA VAL A 30 8.66 20.53 -1.96
C VAL A 30 10.09 20.36 -1.44
N GLY A 31 11.06 20.74 -2.23
CA GLY A 31 12.48 20.49 -1.93
C GLY A 31 12.96 19.12 -2.39
N GLU A 32 14.12 18.71 -1.92
CA GLU A 32 14.76 17.47 -2.31
C GLU A 32 14.18 16.28 -1.56
N ILE A 33 13.97 15.17 -2.29
CA ILE A 33 13.69 13.86 -1.71
C ILE A 33 14.93 13.00 -1.92
N ILE A 34 15.54 12.59 -0.82
CA ILE A 34 16.74 11.77 -0.85
C ILE A 34 16.34 10.31 -0.97
N MET A 35 16.69 9.69 -2.08
CA MET A 35 16.64 8.24 -2.26
C MET A 35 18.06 7.68 -2.12
N GLN A 36 18.22 6.71 -1.26
CA GLN A 36 19.51 6.06 -1.05
C GLN A 36 19.83 5.09 -2.17
N SER A 37 21.10 4.67 -2.27
CA SER A 37 21.52 3.66 -3.25
C SER A 37 20.73 2.36 -3.03
N GLY A 38 20.21 1.81 -4.11
CA GLY A 38 19.36 0.62 -4.07
C GLY A 38 17.85 0.89 -4.02
N MET A 39 17.44 2.04 -3.47
CA MET A 39 16.03 2.40 -3.45
C MET A 39 15.49 2.72 -4.83
N ALA A 40 14.27 2.29 -5.09
CA ALA A 40 13.45 2.65 -6.23
C ALA A 40 12.07 3.11 -5.75
N LYS A 41 11.29 3.75 -6.60
CA LYS A 41 9.89 4.04 -6.29
C LYS A 41 9.03 3.98 -7.54
N GLU A 42 8.21 2.94 -7.60
CA GLU A 42 7.19 2.82 -8.63
C GLU A 42 6.13 3.91 -8.47
N GLN A 43 5.80 4.56 -9.58
CA GLN A 43 4.74 5.54 -9.66
C GLN A 43 3.74 5.13 -10.75
N GLN A 44 2.46 5.24 -10.44
CA GLN A 44 1.40 4.87 -11.37
C GLN A 44 0.46 6.06 -11.57
N PHE A 45 0.06 6.28 -12.82
CA PHE A 45 -0.99 7.24 -13.15
C PHE A 45 -1.79 6.76 -14.36
N MET A 46 -3.04 7.18 -14.42
CA MET A 46 -3.95 6.89 -15.51
C MET A 46 -4.22 8.16 -16.31
N ILE A 47 -4.11 8.07 -17.63
CA ILE A 47 -4.60 9.08 -18.56
C ILE A 47 -5.89 8.54 -19.17
N HIS A 48 -6.98 9.24 -18.95
CA HIS A 48 -8.29 8.88 -19.48
C HIS A 48 -8.71 9.90 -20.54
N PHE A 49 -8.78 9.46 -21.79
CA PHE A 49 -9.34 10.23 -22.89
C PHE A 49 -10.85 10.01 -22.95
N HIS A 50 -11.62 11.08 -23.02
CA HIS A 50 -13.07 11.00 -23.01
C HIS A 50 -13.70 12.09 -23.86
N SER A 51 -14.95 11.87 -24.28
CA SER A 51 -15.76 12.87 -24.95
C SER A 51 -16.06 14.04 -24.00
N PRO A 52 -16.11 15.29 -24.50
CA PRO A 52 -16.58 16.43 -23.72
C PRO A 52 -18.00 16.28 -23.17
N ALA A 53 -18.80 15.39 -23.75
CA ALA A 53 -20.16 15.10 -23.30
C ALA A 53 -20.21 14.17 -22.07
N MET A 54 -19.08 13.54 -21.71
CA MET A 54 -19.03 12.66 -20.53
C MET A 54 -19.22 13.47 -19.25
N LYS A 55 -20.08 12.99 -18.37
CA LYS A 55 -20.40 13.68 -17.13
C LYS A 55 -19.26 13.51 -16.11
N LEU A 56 -19.07 14.51 -15.25
CA LEU A 56 -18.01 14.51 -14.25
C LEU A 56 -18.08 13.29 -13.32
N TRP A 57 -19.27 12.87 -12.93
CA TRP A 57 -19.41 11.68 -12.06
C TRP A 57 -18.95 10.37 -12.72
N GLU A 58 -19.07 10.26 -14.06
CA GLU A 58 -18.57 9.10 -14.80
C GLU A 58 -17.02 9.08 -14.82
N ILE A 59 -16.42 10.26 -14.97
CA ILE A 59 -14.96 10.45 -14.91
C ILE A 59 -14.46 10.12 -13.50
N ASP A 60 -15.15 10.62 -12.49
CA ASP A 60 -14.82 10.40 -11.08
C ASP A 60 -14.91 8.90 -10.72
N ASN A 61 -15.98 8.23 -11.11
CA ASN A 61 -16.12 6.77 -10.90
C ASN A 61 -14.96 5.99 -11.51
N ARG A 62 -14.52 6.34 -12.72
CA ARG A 62 -13.35 5.66 -13.33
C ARG A 62 -12.07 5.93 -12.57
N SER A 63 -11.91 7.14 -12.06
CA SER A 63 -10.80 7.52 -11.19
C SER A 63 -10.82 6.71 -9.90
N LEU A 64 -11.97 6.58 -9.25
CA LEU A 64 -12.14 5.78 -8.02
C LEU A 64 -11.86 4.30 -8.26
N ILE A 65 -12.35 3.71 -9.35
CA ILE A 65 -12.06 2.31 -9.70
C ILE A 65 -10.54 2.11 -9.89
N TYR A 66 -9.86 3.07 -10.52
CA TYR A 66 -8.42 2.99 -10.67
C TYR A 66 -7.67 3.11 -9.34
N GLN A 67 -8.15 3.97 -8.43
CA GLN A 67 -7.56 4.16 -7.11
C GLN A 67 -7.79 2.97 -6.18
N MET A 68 -8.96 2.35 -6.27
CA MET A 68 -9.41 1.28 -5.40
C MET A 68 -10.03 0.15 -6.24
N PRO A 69 -9.23 -0.60 -7.01
CA PRO A 69 -9.74 -1.71 -7.79
C PRO A 69 -10.29 -2.80 -6.87
N ASP A 70 -11.39 -3.43 -7.29
CA ASP A 70 -11.90 -4.59 -6.59
C ASP A 70 -10.85 -5.69 -6.48
N ARG A 71 -10.74 -6.25 -5.29
CA ARG A 71 -9.88 -7.40 -5.05
C ARG A 71 -10.66 -8.69 -5.28
N PRO A 72 -10.06 -9.69 -5.92
CA PRO A 72 -10.71 -10.97 -6.09
C PRO A 72 -11.02 -11.59 -4.72
N TYR A 73 -12.14 -12.27 -4.64
CA TYR A 73 -12.48 -13.09 -3.49
C TYR A 73 -12.27 -14.56 -3.85
N ILE A 74 -11.45 -15.24 -3.07
CA ILE A 74 -11.29 -16.68 -3.11
C ILE A 74 -11.70 -17.21 -1.73
N ALA A 75 -12.70 -18.09 -1.71
CA ALA A 75 -13.15 -18.66 -0.45
C ALA A 75 -12.02 -19.49 0.21
N PRO A 76 -11.82 -19.39 1.54
CA PRO A 76 -10.78 -20.15 2.26
C PRO A 76 -10.83 -21.66 1.99
N GLU A 77 -12.01 -22.22 1.77
CA GLU A 77 -12.21 -23.63 1.47
C GLU A 77 -11.53 -24.06 0.16
N VAL A 78 -11.33 -23.12 -0.78
CA VAL A 78 -10.62 -23.41 -2.04
C VAL A 78 -9.14 -23.67 -1.74
N PHE A 79 -8.51 -22.82 -0.93
CA PHE A 79 -7.12 -23.00 -0.50
C PHE A 79 -6.96 -24.30 0.30
N LYS A 80 -7.85 -24.53 1.27
CA LYS A 80 -7.85 -25.74 2.09
C LYS A 80 -7.99 -27.01 1.25
N ARG A 81 -8.93 -27.02 0.29
CA ARG A 81 -9.16 -28.18 -0.60
C ARG A 81 -8.01 -28.38 -1.58
N ALA A 82 -7.36 -27.32 -2.02
CA ALA A 82 -6.18 -27.40 -2.90
C ALA A 82 -4.93 -27.88 -2.17
N GLY A 83 -4.93 -27.93 -0.82
CA GLY A 83 -3.78 -28.30 -0.02
C GLY A 83 -2.66 -27.24 -0.02
N VAL A 84 -2.97 -26.02 -0.47
CA VAL A 84 -2.03 -24.90 -0.50
C VAL A 84 -2.10 -24.19 0.84
N MET A 85 -0.93 -23.90 1.42
CA MET A 85 -0.83 -23.18 2.72
C MET A 85 -1.64 -23.88 3.83
N ILE A 86 -1.62 -25.20 3.88
CA ILE A 86 -2.46 -25.99 4.81
C ILE A 86 -2.24 -25.63 6.28
N ASP A 87 -1.04 -25.20 6.63
CA ASP A 87 -0.66 -24.86 8.01
C ASP A 87 -1.33 -23.58 8.53
N VAL A 88 -1.91 -22.76 7.66
CA VAL A 88 -2.66 -21.56 8.09
C VAL A 88 -4.10 -21.88 8.53
N PHE A 89 -4.56 -23.13 8.35
CA PHE A 89 -5.87 -23.58 8.75
C PHE A 89 -5.81 -24.36 10.06
N PRO A 90 -5.82 -23.68 11.22
CA PRO A 90 -5.72 -24.35 12.51
C PRO A 90 -6.97 -25.13 12.83
N VAL A 91 -6.82 -26.15 13.68
CA VAL A 91 -7.95 -26.91 14.24
C VAL A 91 -8.81 -26.05 15.16
N LYS A 92 -8.20 -25.05 15.82
CA LYS A 92 -8.85 -24.11 16.71
C LYS A 92 -8.46 -22.70 16.36
N TYR A 93 -9.46 -21.82 16.19
CA TYR A 93 -9.27 -20.40 15.89
C TYR A 93 -8.74 -19.64 17.11
N ASN A 94 -7.93 -18.61 16.82
CA ASN A 94 -7.57 -17.57 17.78
C ASN A 94 -7.81 -16.21 17.09
N ASP A 95 -8.93 -15.58 17.43
CA ASP A 95 -9.35 -14.30 16.85
C ASP A 95 -8.39 -13.16 17.22
N ASP A 96 -7.73 -13.23 18.39
CA ASP A 96 -6.79 -12.18 18.83
C ASP A 96 -5.62 -12.01 17.86
N PHE A 97 -5.18 -13.09 17.24
CA PHE A 97 -4.11 -13.06 16.25
C PHE A 97 -4.54 -12.29 14.99
N GLU A 98 -5.74 -12.58 14.48
CA GLU A 98 -6.28 -11.91 13.29
C GLU A 98 -6.55 -10.43 13.57
N ILE A 99 -7.10 -10.11 14.74
CA ILE A 99 -7.34 -8.74 15.19
C ILE A 99 -6.00 -7.98 15.30
N SER A 100 -4.98 -8.59 15.88
CA SER A 100 -3.66 -7.98 16.01
C SER A 100 -3.00 -7.69 14.66
N LEU A 101 -3.05 -8.63 13.72
CA LEU A 101 -2.53 -8.42 12.37
C LEU A 101 -3.31 -7.35 11.60
N MET A 102 -4.63 -7.29 11.77
CA MET A 102 -5.45 -6.23 11.17
C MET A 102 -5.11 -4.87 11.74
N ALA A 103 -4.91 -4.77 13.05
CA ALA A 103 -4.50 -3.52 13.70
C ALA A 103 -3.12 -3.04 13.23
N LYS A 104 -2.16 -3.97 13.05
CA LYS A 104 -0.86 -3.67 12.44
C LYS A 104 -1.02 -3.16 11.01
N ALA A 105 -1.84 -3.81 10.21
CA ALA A 105 -2.16 -3.42 8.86
C ALA A 105 -2.76 -2.00 8.78
N ASP A 106 -3.65 -1.65 9.70
CA ASP A 106 -4.20 -0.30 9.82
C ASP A 106 -3.12 0.74 10.16
N GLY A 107 -2.11 0.36 10.91
CA GLY A 107 -0.92 1.17 11.18
C GLY A 107 -0.16 1.49 9.89
N HIS A 108 0.14 0.48 9.07
CA HIS A 108 0.79 0.63 7.76
C HIS A 108 0.01 1.58 6.84
N SER A 109 -1.31 1.47 6.82
CA SER A 109 -2.15 2.31 5.96
C SER A 109 -2.13 3.80 6.33
N ARG A 110 -1.64 4.16 7.51
CA ARG A 110 -1.56 5.55 8.02
C ARG A 110 -0.18 6.19 7.89
N CYS A 111 0.81 5.44 7.44
CA CYS A 111 2.17 5.96 7.25
C CYS A 111 2.28 6.58 5.85
N TYR A 112 1.88 7.84 5.72
CA TYR A 112 1.88 8.56 4.46
C TYR A 112 3.27 9.05 4.07
N GLY A 113 3.43 9.29 2.78
CA GLY A 113 4.65 9.77 2.16
C GLY A 113 5.26 8.76 1.19
N MET A 114 5.88 9.27 0.14
CA MET A 114 6.38 8.46 -0.96
C MET A 114 7.36 7.36 -0.50
N LEU A 115 8.17 7.65 0.51
CA LEU A 115 9.15 6.70 1.05
C LEU A 115 8.67 5.96 2.30
N ASN A 116 7.46 6.21 2.78
CA ASN A 116 6.97 5.65 4.04
C ASN A 116 5.70 4.82 3.88
N TRP A 117 4.90 5.10 2.85
CA TRP A 117 3.62 4.40 2.69
C TRP A 117 3.82 2.93 2.34
N GLY A 118 3.29 2.07 3.17
CA GLY A 118 3.46 0.62 3.12
C GLY A 118 4.36 0.06 4.23
N ASP A 119 4.89 0.94 5.09
CA ASP A 119 5.61 0.60 6.30
C ASP A 119 4.91 1.18 7.54
N THR A 120 5.42 0.92 8.71
CA THR A 120 4.92 1.47 9.98
C THR A 120 6.09 1.77 10.93
N VAL A 121 5.85 2.66 11.89
CA VAL A 121 6.82 2.93 12.94
C VAL A 121 6.84 1.78 13.94
N ASP A 122 8.02 1.23 14.19
CA ASP A 122 8.25 0.29 15.29
C ASP A 122 8.32 1.07 16.60
N GLN A 123 7.25 0.97 17.38
CA GLN A 123 7.15 1.68 18.66
C GLN A 123 8.13 1.12 19.69
N GLY A 124 8.39 -0.18 19.67
CA GLY A 124 9.31 -0.82 20.59
C GLY A 124 10.73 -0.29 20.42
N TYR A 125 11.25 -0.27 19.23
CA TYR A 125 12.58 0.25 18.93
C TYR A 125 12.67 1.76 19.07
N THR A 126 11.62 2.47 18.72
CA THR A 126 11.55 3.92 18.89
C THR A 126 11.65 4.31 20.37
N VAL A 127 10.90 3.67 21.26
CA VAL A 127 10.92 3.92 22.71
C VAL A 127 12.28 3.53 23.33
N GLN A 128 12.96 2.51 22.78
CA GLN A 128 14.31 2.15 23.19
C GLN A 128 15.38 3.19 22.76
N GLY A 129 15.01 4.23 22.03
CA GLY A 129 15.92 5.27 21.59
C GLY A 129 16.85 4.87 20.43
N ARG A 130 16.58 3.74 19.75
CA ARG A 130 17.43 3.24 18.66
C ARG A 130 17.52 4.20 17.47
N GLY A 131 16.50 5.02 17.27
CA GLY A 131 16.46 6.03 16.21
C GLY A 131 17.17 7.35 16.53
N GLY A 132 17.88 7.47 17.66
CA GLY A 132 18.54 8.73 18.06
C GLY A 132 17.56 9.89 18.20
N GLY A 133 16.36 9.63 18.73
CA GLY A 133 15.28 10.61 18.88
C GLY A 133 14.33 10.71 17.68
N LYS A 134 14.57 9.93 16.62
CA LYS A 134 13.66 9.80 15.46
C LYS A 134 12.89 8.48 15.52
N PRO A 135 11.72 8.40 14.89
CA PRO A 135 11.02 7.13 14.72
C PRO A 135 11.91 6.10 14.03
N VAL A 136 11.87 4.86 14.51
CA VAL A 136 12.46 3.70 13.83
C VAL A 136 11.36 3.06 13.00
N TRP A 137 11.62 2.83 11.72
CA TRP A 137 10.69 2.16 10.82
C TRP A 137 10.82 0.65 10.92
N SER A 138 9.73 -0.07 10.73
CA SER A 138 9.73 -1.53 10.85
C SER A 138 10.38 -2.22 9.66
N ASN A 139 10.47 -1.54 8.52
CA ASN A 139 11.01 -2.03 7.24
C ASN A 139 10.38 -3.37 6.84
N ASN A 140 9.10 -3.58 7.19
CA ASN A 140 8.39 -4.84 6.99
C ASN A 140 9.13 -6.08 7.50
N GLU A 141 9.96 -5.93 8.53
CA GLU A 141 10.63 -7.06 9.18
C GLU A 141 9.66 -8.21 9.48
N TYR A 142 10.20 -9.43 9.50
CA TYR A 142 9.46 -10.67 9.72
C TYR A 142 8.43 -11.00 8.61
N ASP A 143 8.69 -10.54 7.38
CA ASP A 143 7.92 -10.90 6.20
C ASP A 143 6.41 -10.58 6.33
N TYR A 144 6.14 -9.35 6.76
CA TYR A 144 4.77 -8.89 6.98
C TYR A 144 3.87 -9.00 5.73
N PRO A 145 4.34 -8.72 4.51
CA PRO A 145 3.54 -8.93 3.30
C PRO A 145 3.08 -10.39 3.15
N HIS A 146 3.97 -11.35 3.42
CA HIS A 146 3.62 -12.76 3.39
C HIS A 146 2.59 -13.14 4.46
N ALA A 147 2.71 -12.60 5.67
CA ALA A 147 1.72 -12.80 6.72
C ALA A 147 0.32 -12.33 6.27
N CYS A 148 0.23 -11.21 5.56
CA CYS A 148 -1.03 -10.73 4.97
C CYS A 148 -1.57 -11.67 3.89
N ALA A 149 -0.71 -12.27 3.05
CA ALA A 149 -1.12 -13.27 2.06
C ALA A 149 -1.71 -14.51 2.73
N LEU A 150 -1.05 -15.01 3.78
CA LEU A 150 -1.53 -16.15 4.58
C LEU A 150 -2.88 -15.84 5.25
N MET A 151 -3.03 -14.63 5.79
CA MET A 151 -4.29 -14.21 6.41
C MET A 151 -5.42 -14.08 5.38
N TYR A 152 -5.14 -13.59 4.18
CA TYR A 152 -6.12 -13.56 3.11
C TYR A 152 -6.57 -14.98 2.73
N ALA A 153 -5.62 -15.92 2.55
CA ALA A 153 -5.94 -17.31 2.25
C ALA A 153 -6.78 -17.97 3.36
N ARG A 154 -6.47 -17.68 4.62
CA ARG A 154 -7.16 -18.22 5.79
C ARG A 154 -8.56 -17.66 5.99
N THR A 155 -8.76 -16.35 5.78
CA THR A 155 -9.97 -15.64 6.21
C THR A 155 -10.86 -15.21 5.06
N GLY A 156 -10.31 -15.08 3.84
CA GLY A 156 -10.98 -14.46 2.71
C GLY A 156 -11.19 -12.95 2.84
N VAL A 157 -10.66 -12.33 3.90
CA VAL A 157 -10.81 -10.88 4.14
C VAL A 157 -9.95 -10.10 3.13
N ARG A 158 -10.59 -9.48 2.14
CA ARG A 158 -9.94 -8.75 1.04
C ARG A 158 -9.03 -7.62 1.50
N ARG A 159 -9.28 -7.08 2.66
CA ARG A 159 -8.44 -6.05 3.28
C ARG A 159 -7.00 -6.51 3.52
N PHE A 160 -6.78 -7.78 3.84
CA PHE A 160 -5.42 -8.34 3.89
C PHE A 160 -4.72 -8.33 2.54
N MET A 161 -5.47 -8.52 1.43
CA MET A 161 -4.90 -8.39 0.09
C MET A 161 -4.47 -6.96 -0.23
N ASP A 162 -5.24 -5.96 0.21
CA ASP A 162 -4.86 -4.55 0.03
C ASP A 162 -3.55 -4.23 0.76
N TYR A 163 -3.42 -4.68 2.01
CA TYR A 163 -2.20 -4.47 2.79
C TYR A 163 -1.01 -5.26 2.28
N LEU A 164 -1.23 -6.49 1.81
CA LEU A 164 -0.22 -7.27 1.12
C LEU A 164 0.40 -6.47 -0.03
N ILE A 165 -0.44 -5.93 -0.91
CA ILE A 165 0.04 -5.23 -2.11
C ILE A 165 0.82 -3.96 -1.74
N VAL A 166 0.31 -3.18 -0.80
CA VAL A 166 0.95 -1.93 -0.39
C VAL A 166 2.28 -2.18 0.32
N SER A 167 2.31 -3.10 1.27
CA SER A 167 3.53 -3.42 2.03
C SER A 167 4.57 -4.14 1.18
N ALA A 168 4.15 -5.06 0.28
CA ALA A 168 5.07 -5.72 -0.63
C ALA A 168 5.74 -4.75 -1.61
N LYS A 169 4.98 -3.78 -2.15
CA LYS A 169 5.55 -2.73 -3.01
C LYS A 169 6.56 -1.87 -2.25
N HIS A 170 6.23 -1.45 -1.03
CA HIS A 170 7.15 -0.71 -0.19
C HIS A 170 8.43 -1.52 0.07
N TRP A 171 8.28 -2.77 0.46
CA TRP A 171 9.41 -3.64 0.75
C TRP A 171 10.34 -3.82 -0.45
N MET A 172 9.78 -4.07 -1.64
CA MET A 172 10.56 -4.20 -2.87
C MET A 172 11.22 -2.89 -3.31
N ASP A 173 10.53 -1.76 -3.10
CA ASP A 173 11.00 -0.46 -3.60
C ASP A 173 12.01 0.19 -2.63
N ILE A 174 11.82 0.05 -1.32
CA ILE A 174 12.49 0.86 -0.31
C ILE A 174 13.35 0.03 0.65
N ASP A 175 12.83 -1.08 1.19
CA ASP A 175 13.46 -1.79 2.30
C ASP A 175 14.52 -2.79 1.85
N VAL A 176 14.32 -3.40 0.68
CA VAL A 176 15.24 -4.40 0.10
C VAL A 176 16.16 -3.71 -0.92
N CYS A 177 17.10 -2.94 -0.43
CA CYS A 177 18.07 -2.22 -1.25
C CYS A 177 19.52 -2.66 -0.96
#